data_932518df3b618f1558a2b6df3d109af4
#
_entry.id   932518df3b618f1558a2b6df3d109af4
#
_cell.length_a   1.000
_cell.length_b   1.000
_cell.length_c   1.000
_cell.angle_alpha   90.00
_cell.angle_beta   90.00
_cell.angle_gamma   90.00
#
_symmetry.space_group_name_H-M   'P 1'
#
loop_
_entity.id
_entity.type
_entity.pdbx_description
1 polymer ?
#
loop_
_entity_poly.entity_id
_entity_poly.type
_entity_poly.pdbx_seq_one_letter_code
_entity_poly.pdbx_strand_id
1 'polypeptide(L)'
;MSTSTPTPTRDPAVVERVQAKALRPYRVIIHDDPVHTYLEVAVAVHRTVPGKSLADGWDIATVVDTTGQGISAICPKEHAEHYRERFEHVYGLTSTIEAV
;
A
#
# COMPACT_ATOMS: atom_id res chain seq x y z
N MET A 1 -0.17 22.23 -37.07
CA MET A 1 -0.41 22.09 -36.40
C MET A 1 -0.35 21.76 -35.58
N SER A 2 -0.26 21.89 -35.07
CA SER A 2 -0.21 21.57 -34.13
C SER A 2 -0.84 21.19 -33.60
N THR A 3 -1.02 20.92 -33.36
CA THR A 3 -1.59 20.64 -32.72
C THR A 3 -1.79 20.54 -31.89
N SER A 4 -1.65 20.93 -31.93
CA SER A 4 -1.81 21.08 -30.78
C SER A 4 -2.77 20.49 -30.15
N THR A 5 -2.39 19.71 -29.65
CA THR A 5 -3.17 19.15 -28.74
C THR A 5 -3.54 20.06 -27.72
N PRO A 6 -4.69 20.32 -27.63
CA PRO A 6 -5.12 21.10 -26.56
C PRO A 6 -4.77 20.38 -25.32
N THR A 7 -3.99 20.96 -24.60
CA THR A 7 -3.87 20.52 -23.29
C THR A 7 -5.13 20.92 -22.63
N PRO A 8 -5.87 19.98 -22.24
CA PRO A 8 -7.22 20.23 -21.87
C PRO A 8 -7.35 21.15 -20.69
N THR A 9 -6.40 21.16 -19.81
CA THR A 9 -6.59 21.93 -18.63
C THR A 9 -5.60 22.99 -18.51
N ARG A 10 -6.10 24.16 -18.26
CA ARG A 10 -5.29 25.28 -17.96
C ARG A 10 -5.62 25.90 -16.65
N ASP A 11 -6.65 25.39 -15.97
CA ASP A 11 -7.01 25.88 -14.67
C ASP A 11 -6.14 25.19 -13.63
N PRO A 12 -5.26 25.93 -12.95
CA PRO A 12 -4.40 25.35 -11.93
C PRO A 12 -5.15 24.62 -10.81
N ALA A 13 -6.32 25.13 -10.45
CA ALA A 13 -7.10 24.50 -9.41
C ALA A 13 -7.58 23.11 -9.82
N VAL A 14 -7.95 22.94 -11.10
CA VAL A 14 -8.35 21.63 -11.61
C VAL A 14 -7.16 20.68 -11.64
N VAL A 15 -6.01 21.16 -12.07
CA VAL A 15 -4.79 20.35 -12.11
C VAL A 15 -4.42 19.91 -10.71
N GLU A 16 -4.47 20.80 -9.72
CA GLU A 16 -4.15 20.44 -8.35
C GLU A 16 -5.11 19.40 -7.78
N ARG A 17 -6.41 19.51 -8.07
CA ARG A 17 -7.38 18.53 -7.59
C ARG A 17 -7.14 17.16 -8.18
N VAL A 18 -6.83 17.10 -9.47
CA VAL A 18 -6.54 15.83 -10.15
C VAL A 18 -5.28 15.19 -9.58
N GLN A 19 -4.23 15.98 -9.40
CA GLN A 19 -2.98 15.48 -8.84
C GLN A 19 -3.16 15.03 -7.39
N ALA A 20 -3.85 15.81 -6.58
CA ALA A 20 -4.10 15.46 -5.18
C ALA A 20 -4.87 14.14 -5.08
N LYS A 21 -5.87 13.95 -5.95
CA LYS A 21 -6.64 12.73 -5.96
C LYS A 21 -5.80 11.53 -6.39
N ALA A 22 -4.95 11.71 -7.41
CA ALA A 22 -4.08 10.65 -7.91
C ALA A 22 -3.03 10.26 -6.88
N LEU A 23 -2.58 11.21 -6.06
CA LEU A 23 -1.55 10.98 -5.05
C LEU A 23 -2.12 10.74 -3.67
N ARG A 24 -3.45 10.67 -3.55
CA ARG A 24 -4.08 10.41 -2.26
C ARG A 24 -3.51 9.15 -1.64
N PRO A 25 -3.08 9.22 -0.38
CA PRO A 25 -2.49 8.05 0.25
C PRO A 25 -3.52 6.99 0.62
N TYR A 26 -3.07 5.76 0.55
CA TYR A 26 -3.83 4.59 0.95
C TYR A 26 -3.03 3.79 1.96
N ARG A 27 -3.72 3.21 2.93
CA ARG A 27 -3.13 2.25 3.85
C ARG A 27 -3.23 0.87 3.23
N VAL A 28 -2.13 0.12 3.33
CA VAL A 28 -2.15 -1.31 3.00
C VAL A 28 -2.18 -2.06 4.32
N ILE A 29 -3.25 -2.77 4.57
CA ILE A 29 -3.52 -3.42 5.85
C ILE A 29 -3.36 -4.92 5.70
N ILE A 30 -2.59 -5.53 6.60
CA ILE A 30 -2.48 -6.98 6.71
C ILE A 30 -3.38 -7.41 7.85
N HIS A 31 -4.21 -8.41 7.59
CA HIS A 31 -5.13 -8.96 8.57
C HIS A 31 -4.57 -10.25 9.16
N ASP A 32 -4.83 -10.46 10.43
CA ASP A 32 -4.39 -11.66 11.12
C ASP A 32 -5.11 -12.89 10.58
N ASP A 33 -4.42 -14.01 10.60
CA ASP A 33 -5.00 -15.31 10.28
C ASP A 33 -4.32 -16.38 11.13
N PRO A 34 -4.95 -17.54 11.29
CA PRO A 34 -4.42 -18.59 12.17
C PRO A 34 -3.30 -19.43 11.53
N VAL A 35 -2.94 -19.13 10.28
CA VAL A 35 -2.02 -19.98 9.51
C VAL A 35 -0.60 -19.42 9.48
N HIS A 36 -0.47 -18.10 9.33
CA HIS A 36 0.84 -17.48 9.15
C HIS A 36 1.54 -17.15 10.45
N THR A 37 2.85 -17.37 10.48
CA THR A 37 3.69 -17.05 11.63
C THR A 37 4.14 -15.59 11.57
N TYR A 38 4.67 -15.08 12.68
CA TYR A 38 5.29 -13.74 12.74
C TYR A 38 6.38 -13.59 11.68
N LEU A 39 7.23 -14.61 11.54
CA LEU A 39 8.33 -14.56 10.60
C LEU A 39 7.83 -14.46 9.15
N GLU A 40 6.79 -15.21 8.82
CA GLU A 40 6.19 -15.16 7.49
C GLU A 40 5.66 -13.76 7.17
N VAL A 41 4.97 -13.14 8.10
CA VAL A 41 4.47 -11.78 7.94
C VAL A 41 5.62 -10.78 7.85
N ALA A 42 6.60 -10.91 8.73
CA ALA A 42 7.77 -10.03 8.75
C ALA A 42 8.54 -10.08 7.44
N VAL A 43 8.77 -11.27 6.93
CA VAL A 43 9.47 -11.48 5.65
C VAL A 43 8.66 -10.90 4.50
N ALA A 44 7.36 -11.13 4.50
CA ALA A 44 6.48 -10.60 3.46
C ALA A 44 6.54 -9.08 3.39
N VAL A 45 6.46 -8.41 4.53
CA VAL A 45 6.55 -6.95 4.60
C VAL A 45 7.90 -6.45 4.12
N HIS A 46 8.96 -7.05 4.66
CA HIS A 46 10.33 -6.67 4.30
C HIS A 46 10.59 -6.79 2.79
N ARG A 47 10.12 -7.86 2.17
CA ARG A 47 10.37 -8.12 0.76
C ARG A 47 9.41 -7.40 -0.18
N THR A 48 8.26 -6.98 0.30
CA THR A 48 7.24 -6.36 -0.54
C THR A 48 7.31 -4.84 -0.52
N VAL A 49 7.49 -4.26 0.67
CA VAL A 49 7.43 -2.81 0.85
C VAL A 49 8.84 -2.23 0.88
N PRO A 50 9.20 -1.39 -0.11
CA PRO A 50 10.51 -0.75 -0.10
C PRO A 50 10.77 0.03 1.18
N GLY A 51 11.97 -0.07 1.69
CA GLY A 51 12.39 0.66 2.88
C GLY A 51 11.99 0.03 4.21
N LYS A 52 11.23 -1.06 4.20
CA LYS A 52 10.90 -1.78 5.42
C LYS A 52 11.96 -2.83 5.69
N SER A 53 12.60 -2.72 6.84
CA SER A 53 13.56 -3.73 7.30
C SER A 53 12.82 -4.97 7.79
N LEU A 54 13.57 -6.04 8.05
CA LEU A 54 12.98 -7.23 8.68
C LEU A 54 12.47 -6.88 10.09
N ALA A 55 13.18 -6.02 10.81
CA ALA A 55 12.75 -5.56 12.12
C ALA A 55 11.43 -4.79 12.04
N ASP A 56 11.28 -3.93 11.03
CA ASP A 56 10.02 -3.22 10.79
C ASP A 56 8.90 -4.21 10.51
N GLY A 57 9.17 -5.21 9.69
CA GLY A 57 8.20 -6.27 9.39
C GLY A 57 7.80 -7.04 10.63
N TRP A 58 8.74 -7.31 11.52
CA TRP A 58 8.45 -7.98 12.78
C TRP A 58 7.55 -7.14 13.69
N ASP A 59 7.81 -5.84 13.75
CA ASP A 59 6.95 -4.93 14.52
C ASP A 59 5.53 -4.93 13.98
N ILE A 60 5.39 -4.89 12.67
CA ILE A 60 4.08 -4.95 12.02
C ILE A 60 3.39 -6.30 12.31
N ALA A 61 4.13 -7.39 12.23
CA ALA A 61 3.60 -8.72 12.55
C ALA A 61 3.08 -8.79 13.98
N THR A 62 3.78 -8.14 14.91
CA THR A 62 3.35 -8.09 16.32
C THR A 62 2.03 -7.33 16.46
N VAL A 63 1.88 -6.22 15.75
CA VAL A 63 0.64 -5.45 15.76
C VAL A 63 -0.49 -6.27 15.16
N VAL A 64 -0.24 -6.94 14.04
CA VAL A 64 -1.23 -7.81 13.40
C VAL A 64 -1.72 -8.89 14.35
N ASP A 65 -0.79 -9.55 15.03
CA ASP A 65 -1.15 -10.62 15.97
C ASP A 65 -1.91 -10.07 17.18
N THR A 66 -1.51 -8.91 17.68
CA THR A 66 -2.08 -8.35 18.91
C THR A 66 -3.44 -7.70 18.69
N THR A 67 -3.62 -7.02 17.57
CA THR A 67 -4.83 -6.22 17.33
C THR A 67 -5.72 -6.75 16.21
N GLY A 68 -5.27 -7.76 15.48
CA GLY A 68 -6.02 -8.34 14.37
C GLY A 68 -5.69 -7.75 13.03
N GLN A 69 -5.01 -6.62 12.96
CA GLN A 69 -4.59 -6.01 11.71
C GLN A 69 -3.46 -5.02 11.94
N GLY A 70 -2.67 -4.78 10.90
CA GLY A 70 -1.57 -3.83 10.96
C GLY A 70 -1.34 -3.16 9.62
N ILE A 71 -0.88 -1.91 9.67
CA ILE A 71 -0.57 -1.15 8.48
C ILE A 71 0.84 -1.49 8.04
N SER A 72 0.97 -2.02 6.82
CA SER A 72 2.27 -2.36 6.27
C SER A 72 2.90 -1.22 5.47
N ALA A 73 2.08 -0.36 4.90
CA ALA A 73 2.54 0.76 4.10
C ALA A 73 1.46 1.83 3.98
N ILE A 74 1.90 3.06 3.76
CA ILE A 74 1.00 4.17 3.38
C ILE A 74 1.64 4.76 2.13
N CYS A 75 0.92 4.72 1.03
CA CYS A 75 1.47 5.05 -0.28
C CYS A 75 0.36 5.37 -1.28
N PRO A 76 0.70 5.89 -2.47
CA PRO A 76 -0.32 6.13 -3.50
C PRO A 76 -1.06 4.85 -3.86
N LYS A 77 -2.28 5.00 -4.30
CA LYS A 77 -3.20 3.89 -4.59
C LYS A 77 -2.59 2.80 -5.47
N GLU A 78 -1.89 3.20 -6.51
CA GLU A 78 -1.28 2.25 -7.44
C GLU A 78 -0.28 1.34 -6.76
N HIS A 79 0.56 1.89 -5.90
CA HIS A 79 1.51 1.11 -5.13
C HIS A 79 0.79 0.25 -4.08
N ALA A 80 -0.23 0.81 -3.46
CA ALA A 80 -1.01 0.08 -2.46
C ALA A 80 -1.66 -1.16 -3.06
N GLU A 81 -2.24 -1.04 -4.24
CA GLU A 81 -2.84 -2.16 -4.95
C GLU A 81 -1.79 -3.23 -5.29
N HIS A 82 -0.62 -2.79 -5.74
CA HIS A 82 0.48 -3.70 -6.06
C HIS A 82 0.96 -4.47 -4.83
N TYR A 83 1.15 -3.78 -3.69
CA TYR A 83 1.61 -4.44 -2.47
C TYR A 83 0.55 -5.42 -1.95
N ARG A 84 -0.72 -5.00 -1.96
CA ARG A 84 -1.80 -5.88 -1.54
C ARG A 84 -1.83 -7.15 -2.38
N GLU A 85 -1.69 -7.02 -3.68
CA GLU A 85 -1.70 -8.15 -4.59
C GLU A 85 -0.53 -9.10 -4.31
N ARG A 86 0.65 -8.55 -4.06
CA ARG A 86 1.81 -9.38 -3.71
C ARG A 86 1.62 -10.10 -2.38
N PHE A 87 1.08 -9.43 -1.38
CA PHE A 87 0.80 -10.07 -0.10
C PHE A 87 -0.12 -11.28 -0.28
N GLU A 88 -1.14 -11.15 -1.10
CA GLU A 88 -2.07 -12.23 -1.35
C GLU A 88 -1.49 -13.33 -2.21
N HIS A 89 -0.91 -12.98 -3.35
CA HIS A 89 -0.52 -13.97 -4.35
C HIS A 89 0.81 -14.62 -4.07
N VAL A 90 1.76 -13.92 -3.48
CA VAL A 90 3.08 -14.48 -3.18
C VAL A 90 3.13 -15.13 -1.81
N TYR A 91 2.49 -14.51 -0.82
CA TYR A 91 2.61 -14.92 0.58
C TYR A 91 1.33 -15.51 1.16
N GLY A 92 0.22 -15.41 0.44
CA GLY A 92 -1.06 -15.94 0.92
C GLY A 92 -1.65 -15.18 2.10
N LEU A 93 -1.24 -13.93 2.30
CA LEU A 93 -1.74 -13.11 3.39
C LEU A 93 -3.01 -12.40 2.99
N THR A 94 -3.94 -12.25 3.92
CA THR A 94 -5.13 -11.43 3.69
C THR A 94 -4.74 -9.96 3.83
N SER A 95 -4.95 -9.20 2.79
CA SER A 95 -4.59 -7.79 2.77
C SER A 95 -5.67 -6.95 2.09
N THR A 96 -5.88 -5.76 2.62
CA THR A 96 -6.83 -4.81 2.05
C THR A 96 -6.18 -3.44 1.94
N ILE A 97 -6.79 -2.55 1.18
CA ILE A 97 -6.36 -1.16 1.11
C ILE A 97 -7.53 -0.25 1.44
N GLU A 98 -7.23 0.89 2.04
CA GLU A 98 -8.23 1.90 2.31
C GLU A 98 -7.63 3.28 2.20
N ALA A 99 -8.43 4.24 1.75
CA ALA A 99 -7.97 5.62 1.65
C ALA A 99 -7.74 6.20 3.05
N VAL A 100 -6.66 6.93 3.16
CA VAL A 100 -6.35 7.63 4.42
C VAL A 100 -7.32 8.78 4.65
#